data_2bb44fc94e0767d97302c07312ca8ea2
#
_entry.id   2bb44fc94e0767d97302c07312ca8ea2
#
_cell.length_a   1.000
_cell.length_b   1.000
_cell.length_c   1.000
_cell.angle_alpha   90.00
_cell.angle_beta   90.00
_cell.angle_gamma   90.00
#
_symmetry.space_group_name_H-M   'P 1'
#
loop_
_entity.id
_entity.type
_entity.pdbx_description
1 polymer ?
#
loop_
_entity_poly.entity_id
_entity_poly.type
_entity_poly.pdbx_seq_one_letter_code
_entity_poly.pdbx_strand_id
1 'polypeptide(L)' 'MRQRPDRAKIKMEWIEEVVNNADYTEVQSDGRIRKWRKIKEQGKYLRVILLSDGETIHNAFFDRGFRGGRR' A
#
# COMPACT_ATOMS: atom_id res chain seq x y z
N MET A 1 -13.48 1.46 20.91
CA MET A 1 -13.06 1.57 20.47
C MET A 1 -12.35 2.28 20.01
N ARG A 2 -11.68 2.45 19.96
CA ARG A 2 -11.11 3.24 19.49
C ARG A 2 -10.31 2.92 18.50
N GLN A 3 -10.18 3.53 17.55
CA GLN A 3 -9.45 3.19 16.55
C GLN A 3 -8.07 3.59 16.75
N ARG A 4 -7.10 3.01 16.18
CA ARG A 4 -5.82 3.41 16.27
C ARG A 4 -5.56 4.52 15.43
N PRO A 5 -4.87 5.52 15.82
CA PRO A 5 -4.65 6.73 15.06
C PRO A 5 -3.91 6.48 13.76
N ASP A 6 -2.95 5.61 13.75
CA ASP A 6 -2.22 5.40 12.52
C ASP A 6 -3.07 4.72 11.49
N ARG A 7 -4.00 3.85 11.89
CA ARG A 7 -4.85 3.26 10.95
C ARG A 7 -5.84 4.22 10.42
N ALA A 8 -6.29 5.12 11.24
CA ALA A 8 -7.28 6.09 10.84
C ALA A 8 -6.75 7.07 9.82
N LYS A 9 -5.45 7.14 9.66
CA LYS A 9 -4.89 8.08 8.72
C LYS A 9 -4.83 7.59 7.30
N ILE A 10 -5.13 6.35 7.06
CA ILE A 10 -5.09 5.81 5.71
C ILE A 10 -6.48 5.84 5.13
N LYS A 11 -6.66 6.65 4.09
CA LYS A 11 -7.95 6.77 3.47
C LYS A 11 -8.18 5.69 2.45
N MET A 12 -9.43 5.27 2.34
CA MET A 12 -9.76 4.24 1.40
C MET A 12 -9.43 4.65 -0.02
N GLU A 13 -9.62 5.91 -0.36
CA GLU A 13 -9.31 6.38 -1.71
C GLU A 13 -7.82 6.25 -2.01
N TRP A 14 -6.98 6.37 -0.99
CA TRP A 14 -5.55 6.19 -1.20
C TRP A 14 -5.25 4.73 -1.51
N ILE A 15 -5.93 3.84 -0.82
CA ILE A 15 -5.73 2.41 -1.05
C ILE A 15 -6.17 2.05 -2.46
N GLU A 16 -7.29 2.59 -2.89
CA GLU A 16 -7.77 2.33 -4.23
C GLU A 16 -6.81 2.87 -5.28
N GLU A 17 -6.23 4.02 -5.00
CA GLU A 17 -5.27 4.59 -5.91
C GLU A 17 -4.08 3.66 -6.06
N VAL A 18 -3.60 3.11 -4.95
CA VAL A 18 -2.47 2.21 -5.00
C VAL A 18 -2.82 0.95 -5.79
N VAL A 19 -4.00 0.40 -5.55
CA VAL A 19 -4.40 -0.82 -6.22
C VAL A 19 -4.57 -0.60 -7.72
N ASN A 20 -5.18 0.51 -8.10
CA ASN A 20 -5.46 0.76 -9.52
C ASN A 20 -4.33 1.42 -10.29
N ASN A 21 -3.53 2.21 -9.61
CA ASN A 21 -2.49 2.97 -10.28
C ASN A 21 -1.16 2.91 -9.54
N ALA A 22 -0.77 1.73 -9.12
CA ALA A 22 0.47 1.57 -8.36
C ALA A 22 1.66 2.03 -9.17
N ASP A 23 2.59 2.72 -8.52
CA ASP A 23 3.82 3.11 -9.17
C ASP A 23 4.74 1.90 -9.27
N TYR A 24 4.68 1.02 -8.29
CA TYR A 24 5.51 -0.18 -8.27
C TYR A 24 4.69 -1.37 -7.81
N THR A 25 4.94 -2.52 -8.38
CA THR A 25 4.21 -3.74 -8.03
C THR A 25 5.20 -4.89 -7.94
N GLU A 26 5.07 -5.70 -6.90
CA GLU A 26 5.93 -6.83 -6.73
C GLU A 26 5.08 -8.03 -6.32
N VAL A 27 5.31 -9.17 -6.95
CA VAL A 27 4.59 -10.38 -6.60
C VAL A 27 5.52 -11.27 -5.78
N GLN A 28 5.07 -11.65 -4.59
CA GLN A 28 5.89 -12.45 -3.72
C GLN A 28 5.79 -13.93 -4.11
N SER A 29 6.71 -14.71 -3.60
CA SER A 29 6.73 -16.11 -3.94
C SER A 29 5.50 -16.87 -3.45
N ASP A 30 4.85 -16.37 -2.40
CA ASP A 30 3.65 -17.01 -1.89
C ASP A 30 2.39 -16.52 -2.63
N GLY A 31 2.56 -15.69 -3.64
CA GLY A 31 1.44 -15.22 -4.42
C GLY A 31 0.89 -13.88 -4.00
N ARG A 32 1.31 -13.37 -2.88
CA ARG A 32 0.81 -12.08 -2.45
C ARG A 32 1.41 -10.98 -3.31
N ILE A 33 0.66 -9.91 -3.46
CA ILE A 33 1.07 -8.80 -4.32
C ILE A 33 1.27 -7.57 -3.48
N ARG A 34 2.42 -6.94 -3.63
CA ARG A 34 2.72 -5.70 -2.94
C ARG A 34 2.64 -4.58 -3.96
N LYS A 35 1.96 -3.51 -3.60
CA LYS A 35 1.87 -2.36 -4.49
C LYS A 35 2.22 -1.11 -3.72
N TRP A 36 2.94 -0.20 -4.36
CA TRP A 36 3.34 1.04 -3.74
C TRP A 36 2.93 2.20 -4.63
N ARG A 37 2.50 3.28 -4.02
CA ARG A 37 2.24 4.50 -4.76
C ARG A 37 2.48 5.67 -3.83
N LYS A 38 3.12 6.68 -4.33
CA LYS A 38 3.40 7.84 -3.51
C LYS A 38 2.13 8.64 -3.28
N ILE A 39 1.84 8.93 -2.04
CA ILE A 39 0.70 9.74 -1.67
C ILE A 39 1.22 11.15 -1.44
N LYS A 40 1.01 12.01 -2.40
CA LYS A 40 1.55 13.35 -2.35
C LYS A 40 1.16 14.11 -1.10
N GLU A 41 -0.05 13.92 -0.65
CA GLU A 41 -0.51 14.62 0.53
C GLU A 41 0.28 14.27 1.76
N GLN A 42 0.87 13.09 1.78
CA GLN A 42 1.63 12.63 2.93
C GLN A 42 3.13 12.61 2.65
N GLY A 43 3.52 12.72 1.40
CA GLY A 43 4.92 12.65 1.04
C GLY A 43 5.55 11.31 1.32
N LYS A 44 4.74 10.26 1.34
CA LYS A 44 5.22 8.92 1.65
C LYS A 44 4.63 7.93 0.68
N TYR A 45 5.26 6.76 0.59
CA TYR A 45 4.72 5.70 -0.24
C TYR A 45 3.79 4.85 0.59
N LEU A 46 2.60 4.62 0.09
CA LEU A 46 1.64 3.75 0.75
C LEU A 46 1.80 2.36 0.16
N ARG A 47 2.04 1.40 1.02
CA ARG A 47 2.20 0.02 0.60
C ARG A 47 0.90 -0.72 0.87
N VAL A 48 0.37 -1.36 -0.14
CA VAL A 48 -0.84 -2.16 0.00
C VAL A 48 -0.48 -3.58 -0.39
N ILE A 49 -0.82 -4.53 0.46
CA ILE A 49 -0.52 -5.93 0.20
C ILE A 49 -1.84 -6.64 -0.09
N LEU A 50 -1.90 -7.26 -1.24
CA LEU A 50 -3.10 -7.97 -1.66
C LEU A 50 -2.84 -9.47 -1.63
N LEU A 51 -3.90 -10.24 -1.52
CA LEU A 51 -3.78 -11.67 -1.58
C LEU A 51 -3.61 -12.08 -3.04
N SER A 52 -3.40 -13.35 -3.28
CA SER A 52 -3.10 -13.81 -4.62
C SER A 52 -4.20 -13.55 -5.64
N ASP A 53 -5.41 -13.27 -5.18
CA ASP A 53 -6.49 -12.95 -6.10
C ASP A 53 -6.34 -11.55 -6.68
N GLY A 54 -5.43 -10.76 -6.12
CA GLY A 54 -5.18 -9.41 -6.61
C GLY A 54 -6.26 -8.42 -6.22
N GLU A 55 -7.20 -8.80 -5.37
CA GLU A 55 -8.28 -7.92 -4.99
C GLU A 55 -8.45 -7.77 -3.50
N THR A 56 -8.23 -8.84 -2.75
CA THR A 56 -8.44 -8.78 -1.31
C THR A 56 -7.27 -8.11 -0.64
N ILE A 57 -7.55 -7.03 0.07
CA ILE A 57 -6.50 -6.29 0.77
C ILE A 57 -6.14 -7.01 2.06
N HIS A 58 -4.88 -7.42 2.15
CA HIS A 58 -4.38 -8.11 3.32
C HIS A 58 -3.86 -7.10 4.35
N ASN A 59 -3.19 -6.06 3.86
CA ASN A 59 -2.60 -5.09 4.76
C ASN A 59 -2.32 -3.80 3.99
N ALA A 60 -2.20 -2.70 4.70
CA ALA A 60 -1.88 -1.42 4.08
C ALA A 60 -1.22 -0.53 5.12
N PHE A 61 -0.10 0.10 4.76
CA PHE A 61 0.57 1.01 5.67
C PHE A 61 1.58 1.84 4.89
N PHE A 62 2.02 2.93 5.48
CA PHE A 62 3.02 3.76 4.84
C PHE A 62 4.39 3.13 5.04
N ASP A 63 5.14 3.01 3.95
CA ASP A 63 6.43 2.35 3.97
C ASP A 63 7.53 3.40 3.88
N ARG A 64 8.14 3.70 5.00
CA ARG A 64 9.16 4.72 5.02
C ARG A 64 10.44 4.28 4.37
N GLY A 65 10.70 3.01 4.33
CA GLY A 65 11.94 2.51 3.75
C GLY A 65 11.93 2.41 2.24
N PHE A 66 10.76 2.55 1.64
CA PHE A 66 10.68 2.40 0.20
C PHE A 66 11.13 3.68 -0.50
N ARG A 67 11.96 3.54 -1.50
CA ARG A 67 12.47 4.68 -2.20
C ARG A 67 12.31 4.59 -3.68
N GLY A 68 11.09 4.39 -4.11
CA GLY A 68 10.81 4.40 -5.52
C GLY A 68 11.50 3.28 -6.27
N GLY A 69 11.58 2.12 -5.67
CA GLY A 69 12.17 0.99 -6.34
C GLY A 69 13.66 0.82 -6.16
N ARG A 70 14.29 1.79 -5.51
CA ARG A 70 15.69 1.63 -5.31
C ARG A 70 15.92 1.08 -3.97
N ARG A 71 16.80 0.25 -3.82
CA ARG A 71 16.97 -0.28 -2.55
C ARG A 71 18.31 -0.26 -2.11
#